data_0ba4d6a9581fbb7760ff8acac436edda
#
_entry.id   0ba4d6a9581fbb7760ff8acac436edda
#
_cell.length_a   1.000
_cell.length_b   1.000
_cell.length_c   1.000
_cell.angle_alpha   90.00
_cell.angle_beta   90.00
_cell.angle_gamma   90.00
#
_symmetry.space_group_name_H-M   'P 1'
#
loop_
_entity.id
_entity.type
_entity.pdbx_description
1 polymer ?
#
loop_
_entity_poly.entity_id
_entity_poly.type
_entity_poly.pdbx_seq_one_letter_code
_entity_poly.pdbx_strand_id
1 'polypeptide(L)'
;MKAYLLAAMVGAGFLASSLTASAADGSAILQSQCASCHALTQPENTSLDRLWERKGPDLYYAGVKFNKPWLVEWLQDPVRIRPAGEFYRKHIKKGDKGDVVDESTLTVHPKLAQADAEAAADALMALKGPEGLIETGKYDADKKPSPMAKMLFTKLRGCYACHSIGGGKGGLSGSSLETAGDRLQPDFIYSYIKDPQKIDKGIWMPKLKISEQDLQNLTGYIAQLKGKEGK
;
A
#
# COMPACT_ATOMS: atom_id res chain seq x y z
N MET A 1 45.33 -46.92 -58.89
CA MET A 1 43.93 -46.49 -58.79
C MET A 1 43.72 -46.04 -57.33
N LYS A 2 43.65 -44.73 -57.07
CA LYS A 2 43.39 -44.19 -55.69
C LYS A 2 41.97 -43.71 -55.62
N ALA A 3 41.18 -44.33 -54.72
CA ALA A 3 39.80 -43.97 -54.44
C ALA A 3 39.79 -42.82 -53.38
N TYR A 4 39.15 -41.69 -53.70
CA TYR A 4 38.91 -40.62 -52.76
C TYR A 4 37.53 -40.78 -52.15
N LEU A 5 37.46 -40.97 -50.83
CA LEU A 5 36.26 -40.93 -50.03
C LEU A 5 35.90 -39.48 -49.70
N LEU A 6 34.75 -38.99 -50.20
CA LEU A 6 34.16 -37.72 -49.79
C LEU A 6 33.37 -37.97 -48.51
N ALA A 7 33.74 -37.32 -47.42
CA ALA A 7 32.96 -37.26 -46.19
C ALA A 7 32.03 -36.02 -46.26
N ALA A 8 30.71 -36.27 -46.29
CA ALA A 8 29.71 -35.24 -46.20
C ALA A 8 29.48 -34.87 -44.72
N MET A 9 29.83 -33.66 -44.32
CA MET A 9 29.45 -33.13 -43.01
C MET A 9 28.02 -32.60 -43.08
N VAL A 10 27.11 -33.24 -42.35
CA VAL A 10 25.76 -32.74 -42.10
C VAL A 10 25.83 -31.79 -40.92
N GLY A 11 25.76 -30.49 -41.19
CA GLY A 11 25.65 -29.45 -40.16
C GLY A 11 24.21 -29.42 -39.57
N ALA A 12 24.05 -29.88 -38.36
CA ALA A 12 22.79 -29.71 -37.59
C ALA A 12 22.71 -28.24 -37.12
N GLY A 13 21.91 -27.45 -37.82
CA GLY A 13 21.58 -26.08 -37.40
C GLY A 13 20.66 -26.14 -36.20
N PHE A 14 21.16 -25.75 -35.02
CA PHE A 14 20.35 -25.47 -33.84
C PHE A 14 19.58 -24.17 -34.06
N LEU A 15 18.28 -24.24 -34.36
CA LEU A 15 17.36 -23.12 -34.30
C LEU A 15 17.12 -22.79 -32.80
N ALA A 16 17.85 -21.82 -32.29
CA ALA A 16 17.57 -21.22 -30.99
C ALA A 16 16.27 -20.42 -31.09
N SER A 17 15.14 -21.03 -30.73
CA SER A 17 13.88 -20.32 -30.53
C SER A 17 14.06 -19.38 -29.33
N SER A 18 14.27 -18.09 -29.59
CA SER A 18 14.19 -17.05 -28.57
C SER A 18 12.73 -16.98 -28.08
N LEU A 19 12.46 -17.55 -26.91
CA LEU A 19 11.24 -17.31 -26.15
C LEU A 19 11.27 -15.83 -25.76
N THR A 20 10.60 -15.00 -26.53
CA THR A 20 10.26 -13.63 -26.07
C THR A 20 9.32 -13.80 -24.89
N ALA A 21 9.81 -13.59 -23.67
CA ALA A 21 8.95 -13.45 -22.51
C ALA A 21 8.02 -12.27 -22.79
N SER A 22 6.72 -12.54 -22.95
CA SER A 22 5.71 -11.49 -23.03
C SER A 22 5.75 -10.73 -21.71
N ALA A 23 5.91 -9.41 -21.78
CA ALA A 23 5.80 -8.57 -20.58
C ALA A 23 4.43 -8.82 -19.95
N ALA A 24 4.41 -9.01 -18.63
CA ALA A 24 3.17 -9.21 -17.90
C ALA A 24 2.26 -7.98 -18.09
N ASP A 25 0.98 -8.20 -18.43
CA ASP A 25 0.00 -7.12 -18.54
C ASP A 25 -0.50 -6.75 -17.15
N GLY A 26 0.02 -5.64 -16.60
CA GLY A 26 -0.36 -5.15 -15.28
C GLY A 26 -1.85 -4.86 -15.17
N SER A 27 -2.51 -4.36 -16.21
CA SER A 27 -3.95 -4.09 -16.19
C SER A 27 -4.76 -5.38 -16.10
N ALA A 28 -4.37 -6.43 -16.83
CA ALA A 28 -4.99 -7.75 -16.74
C ALA A 28 -4.81 -8.38 -15.35
N ILE A 29 -3.63 -8.20 -14.74
CA ILE A 29 -3.37 -8.65 -13.36
C ILE A 29 -4.29 -7.91 -12.38
N LEU A 30 -4.41 -6.58 -12.49
CA LEU A 30 -5.30 -5.82 -11.62
C LEU A 30 -6.75 -6.29 -11.73
N GLN A 31 -7.25 -6.51 -12.94
CA GLN A 31 -8.63 -6.96 -13.16
C GLN A 31 -8.87 -8.38 -12.64
N SER A 32 -7.94 -9.30 -12.86
CA SER A 32 -8.14 -10.72 -12.50
C SER A 32 -7.86 -11.01 -11.02
N GLN A 33 -6.90 -10.32 -10.40
CA GLN A 33 -6.44 -10.66 -9.05
C GLN A 33 -6.79 -9.61 -7.98
N CYS A 34 -7.02 -8.33 -8.36
CA CYS A 34 -7.21 -7.25 -7.40
C CYS A 34 -8.66 -6.72 -7.35
N ALA A 35 -9.33 -6.63 -8.51
CA ALA A 35 -10.63 -5.96 -8.65
C ALA A 35 -11.76 -6.56 -7.80
N SER A 36 -11.67 -7.85 -7.44
CA SER A 36 -12.67 -8.53 -6.59
C SER A 36 -12.71 -8.00 -5.15
N CYS A 37 -11.64 -7.34 -4.72
CA CYS A 37 -11.49 -6.81 -3.36
C CYS A 37 -11.29 -5.29 -3.33
N HIS A 38 -10.74 -4.71 -4.39
CA HIS A 38 -10.33 -3.32 -4.47
C HIS A 38 -11.02 -2.59 -5.63
N ALA A 39 -11.57 -1.40 -5.38
CA ALA A 39 -12.05 -0.55 -6.46
C ALA A 39 -10.85 0.06 -7.22
N LEU A 40 -10.76 -0.22 -8.51
CA LEU A 40 -9.73 0.31 -9.42
C LEU A 40 -10.18 1.61 -10.12
N THR A 41 -11.48 1.89 -10.08
CA THR A 41 -12.11 3.15 -10.51
C THR A 41 -12.77 3.81 -9.31
N GLN A 42 -12.99 5.13 -9.39
CA GLN A 42 -13.69 5.84 -8.32
C GLN A 42 -15.11 5.29 -8.17
N PRO A 43 -15.50 4.80 -6.98
CA PRO A 43 -16.84 4.28 -6.77
C PRO A 43 -17.89 5.39 -6.83
N GLU A 44 -18.98 5.16 -7.53
CA GLU A 44 -20.15 6.03 -7.53
C GLU A 44 -20.89 5.97 -6.19
N ASN A 45 -21.07 4.74 -5.67
CA ASN A 45 -21.64 4.52 -4.34
C ASN A 45 -20.58 4.76 -3.26
N THR A 46 -20.80 5.78 -2.44
CA THR A 46 -19.95 6.16 -1.31
C THR A 46 -20.69 6.04 0.03
N SER A 47 -21.75 5.19 0.10
CA SER A 47 -22.52 4.94 1.30
C SER A 47 -21.68 4.24 2.39
N LEU A 48 -22.17 4.32 3.64
CA LEU A 48 -21.59 3.56 4.75
C LEU A 48 -21.73 2.05 4.54
N ASP A 49 -22.81 1.60 3.91
CA ASP A 49 -23.01 0.17 3.63
C ASP A 49 -21.91 -0.37 2.72
N ARG A 50 -21.60 0.37 1.62
CA ARG A 50 -20.46 0.00 0.78
C ARG A 50 -19.15 -0.04 1.58
N LEU A 51 -18.94 0.93 2.46
CA LEU A 51 -17.74 0.95 3.30
C LEU A 51 -17.68 -0.30 4.21
N TRP A 52 -18.82 -0.73 4.76
CA TRP A 52 -18.92 -1.93 5.60
C TRP A 52 -18.70 -3.24 4.84
N GLU A 53 -18.98 -3.28 3.56
CA GLU A 53 -18.94 -4.48 2.74
C GLU A 53 -17.64 -4.64 1.97
N ARG A 54 -16.85 -3.57 1.79
CA ARG A 54 -15.60 -3.63 1.03
C ARG A 54 -14.60 -4.59 1.70
N LYS A 55 -13.92 -5.37 0.87
CA LYS A 55 -12.95 -6.38 1.30
C LYS A 55 -11.55 -5.83 1.47
N GLY A 56 -11.25 -4.68 0.83
CA GLY A 56 -9.97 -4.00 0.88
C GLY A 56 -10.09 -2.50 0.58
N PRO A 57 -9.02 -1.72 0.78
CA PRO A 57 -9.04 -0.29 0.48
C PRO A 57 -9.20 -0.04 -1.01
N ASP A 58 -9.80 1.11 -1.36
CA ASP A 58 -9.88 1.55 -2.75
C ASP A 58 -8.47 1.86 -3.30
N LEU A 59 -8.20 1.45 -4.54
CA LEU A 59 -6.91 1.61 -5.22
C LEU A 59 -6.96 2.57 -6.40
N TYR A 60 -8.10 3.16 -6.75
CA TYR A 60 -8.23 4.10 -7.88
C TYR A 60 -7.33 5.34 -7.77
N TYR A 61 -6.70 5.55 -6.63
CA TYR A 61 -5.72 6.62 -6.37
C TYR A 61 -4.36 6.08 -5.88
N ALA A 62 -4.06 4.83 -6.14
CA ALA A 62 -2.84 4.16 -5.67
C ALA A 62 -1.56 4.91 -6.07
N GLY A 63 -1.53 5.48 -7.28
CA GLY A 63 -0.37 6.17 -7.82
C GLY A 63 -0.05 7.54 -7.20
N VAL A 64 -0.95 8.10 -6.38
CA VAL A 64 -0.68 9.28 -5.55
C VAL A 64 -0.54 8.92 -4.07
N LYS A 65 -0.71 7.64 -3.73
CA LYS A 65 -0.66 7.13 -2.36
C LYS A 65 0.64 6.40 -2.05
N PHE A 66 1.04 5.48 -2.91
CA PHE A 66 2.13 4.55 -2.64
C PHE A 66 3.45 4.96 -3.29
N ASN A 67 4.54 4.53 -2.68
CA ASN A 67 5.87 4.53 -3.29
C ASN A 67 6.05 3.22 -4.08
N LYS A 68 6.39 3.31 -5.37
CA LYS A 68 6.50 2.14 -6.26
C LYS A 68 7.48 1.08 -5.76
N PRO A 69 8.73 1.39 -5.32
CA PRO A 69 9.65 0.37 -4.86
C PRO A 69 9.08 -0.49 -3.73
N TRP A 70 8.50 0.15 -2.71
CA TRP A 70 7.84 -0.56 -1.62
C TRP A 70 6.67 -1.43 -2.12
N LEU A 71 5.88 -0.91 -3.06
CA LEU A 71 4.71 -1.62 -3.58
C LEU A 71 5.11 -2.92 -4.31
N VAL A 72 6.19 -2.89 -5.11
CA VAL A 72 6.73 -4.07 -5.80
C VAL A 72 7.19 -5.13 -4.78
N GLU A 73 7.92 -4.75 -3.75
CA GLU A 73 8.38 -5.67 -2.72
C GLU A 73 7.20 -6.25 -1.93
N TRP A 74 6.26 -5.38 -1.53
CA TRP A 74 5.10 -5.79 -0.76
C TRP A 74 4.19 -6.77 -1.51
N LEU A 75 3.99 -6.59 -2.81
CA LEU A 75 3.19 -7.50 -3.64
C LEU A 75 3.80 -8.90 -3.74
N GLN A 76 5.12 -9.04 -3.60
CA GLN A 76 5.80 -10.33 -3.59
C GLN A 76 5.70 -11.04 -2.23
N ASP A 77 5.73 -10.28 -1.14
CA ASP A 77 5.59 -10.81 0.22
C ASP A 77 4.68 -9.92 1.10
N PRO A 78 3.36 -9.97 0.87
CA PRO A 78 2.43 -9.08 1.55
C PRO A 78 2.40 -9.31 3.06
N VAL A 79 2.71 -8.26 3.81
CA VAL A 79 2.51 -8.20 5.26
C VAL A 79 1.24 -7.40 5.56
N ARG A 80 0.56 -7.76 6.64
CA ARG A 80 -0.69 -7.09 7.03
C ARG A 80 -0.43 -5.68 7.52
N ILE A 81 -1.02 -4.69 6.84
CA ILE A 81 -0.89 -3.26 7.19
C ILE A 81 -1.98 -2.84 8.17
N ARG A 82 -3.20 -3.38 8.05
CA ARG A 82 -4.27 -3.19 9.05
C ARG A 82 -4.35 -4.41 9.93
N PRO A 83 -3.90 -4.34 11.19
CA PRO A 83 -3.82 -5.52 12.06
C PRO A 83 -5.14 -6.25 12.21
N ALA A 84 -6.26 -5.53 12.32
CA ALA A 84 -7.61 -6.08 12.46
C ALA A 84 -8.45 -5.92 11.17
N GLY A 85 -7.84 -5.96 9.98
CA GLY A 85 -8.55 -5.88 8.70
C GLY A 85 -9.20 -4.51 8.44
N GLU A 86 -10.13 -4.47 7.47
CA GLU A 86 -10.83 -3.21 7.13
C GLU A 86 -11.80 -2.77 8.23
N PHE A 87 -12.41 -3.72 8.93
CA PHE A 87 -13.38 -3.45 10.01
C PHE A 87 -12.98 -4.15 11.30
N TYR A 88 -12.36 -3.40 12.19
CA TYR A 88 -11.92 -3.86 13.50
C TYR A 88 -12.92 -4.81 14.20
N ARG A 89 -14.20 -4.42 14.30
CA ARG A 89 -15.20 -5.22 15.00
C ARG A 89 -15.52 -6.59 14.40
N LYS A 90 -15.23 -6.79 13.11
CA LYS A 90 -15.45 -8.08 12.44
C LYS A 90 -14.34 -9.09 12.71
N HIS A 91 -13.20 -8.61 13.22
CA HIS A 91 -11.98 -9.38 13.30
C HIS A 91 -11.36 -9.38 14.72
N ILE A 92 -12.19 -9.16 15.73
CA ILE A 92 -11.75 -9.19 17.12
C ILE A 92 -12.61 -10.16 17.93
N LYS A 93 -11.99 -10.67 18.98
CA LYS A 93 -12.65 -11.44 20.05
C LYS A 93 -12.20 -10.93 21.41
N LYS A 94 -13.02 -11.20 22.44
CA LYS A 94 -12.69 -10.82 23.80
C LYS A 94 -11.51 -11.66 24.31
N GLY A 95 -10.48 -10.99 24.79
CA GLY A 95 -9.36 -11.59 25.52
C GLY A 95 -9.35 -11.16 26.99
N ASP A 96 -8.43 -11.70 27.77
CA ASP A 96 -8.33 -11.45 29.23
C ASP A 96 -8.01 -9.99 29.57
N LYS A 97 -7.26 -9.31 28.70
CA LYS A 97 -6.79 -7.92 28.90
C LYS A 97 -7.40 -6.93 27.91
N GLY A 98 -8.52 -7.28 27.27
CA GLY A 98 -9.18 -6.49 26.23
C GLY A 98 -9.33 -7.26 24.94
N ASP A 99 -9.71 -6.55 23.86
CA ASP A 99 -9.91 -7.15 22.55
C ASP A 99 -8.60 -7.67 21.96
N VAL A 100 -8.66 -8.85 21.34
CA VAL A 100 -7.56 -9.44 20.58
C VAL A 100 -8.02 -9.69 19.14
N VAL A 101 -7.10 -9.58 18.20
CA VAL A 101 -7.39 -9.85 16.78
C VAL A 101 -7.64 -11.35 16.61
N ASP A 102 -8.72 -11.69 15.93
CA ASP A 102 -9.01 -13.06 15.49
C ASP A 102 -8.46 -13.28 14.10
N GLU A 103 -7.21 -13.76 14.04
CA GLU A 103 -6.47 -14.00 12.78
C GLU A 103 -7.20 -14.95 11.84
N SER A 104 -8.04 -15.86 12.36
CA SER A 104 -8.79 -16.83 11.56
C SER A 104 -9.86 -16.20 10.65
N THR A 105 -10.26 -14.96 10.97
CA THR A 105 -11.28 -14.21 10.22
C THR A 105 -10.68 -13.33 9.13
N LEU A 106 -9.37 -13.19 9.10
CA LEU A 106 -8.67 -12.26 8.23
C LEU A 106 -8.27 -12.92 6.91
N THR A 107 -8.54 -12.24 5.81
CA THR A 107 -8.14 -12.70 4.48
C THR A 107 -6.62 -12.56 4.29
N VAL A 108 -6.00 -13.58 3.72
CA VAL A 108 -4.60 -13.56 3.30
C VAL A 108 -4.52 -12.89 1.92
N HIS A 109 -3.62 -11.94 1.77
CA HIS A 109 -3.38 -11.29 0.47
C HIS A 109 -2.59 -12.23 -0.45
N PRO A 110 -2.95 -12.35 -1.75
CA PRO A 110 -2.18 -13.15 -2.69
C PRO A 110 -0.77 -12.60 -2.89
N LYS A 111 0.20 -13.50 -3.10
CA LYS A 111 1.58 -13.16 -3.48
C LYS A 111 1.71 -13.19 -4.99
N LEU A 112 2.47 -12.26 -5.55
CA LEU A 112 2.79 -12.21 -6.97
C LEU A 112 4.25 -12.61 -7.20
N ALA A 113 4.54 -13.22 -8.35
CA ALA A 113 5.91 -13.35 -8.82
C ALA A 113 6.48 -11.95 -9.15
N GLN A 114 7.81 -11.82 -9.17
CA GLN A 114 8.47 -10.51 -9.35
C GLN A 114 7.97 -9.77 -10.59
N ALA A 115 7.95 -10.41 -11.76
CA ALA A 115 7.50 -9.77 -13.00
C ALA A 115 6.05 -9.29 -12.94
N ASP A 116 5.16 -10.08 -12.31
CA ASP A 116 3.76 -9.72 -12.13
C ASP A 116 3.61 -8.59 -11.10
N ALA A 117 4.41 -8.59 -10.04
CA ALA A 117 4.44 -7.53 -9.03
C ALA A 117 4.90 -6.19 -9.62
N GLU A 118 5.94 -6.20 -10.47
CA GLU A 118 6.42 -5.02 -11.18
C GLU A 118 5.34 -4.47 -12.13
N ALA A 119 4.73 -5.33 -12.95
CA ALA A 119 3.68 -4.94 -13.89
C ALA A 119 2.42 -4.42 -13.17
N ALA A 120 1.99 -5.09 -12.10
CA ALA A 120 0.86 -4.66 -11.28
C ALA A 120 1.15 -3.33 -10.59
N ALA A 121 2.35 -3.14 -10.06
CA ALA A 121 2.77 -1.88 -9.45
C ALA A 121 2.77 -0.74 -10.48
N ASP A 122 3.25 -0.97 -11.71
CA ASP A 122 3.20 0.04 -12.78
C ASP A 122 1.76 0.44 -13.11
N ALA A 123 0.87 -0.53 -13.26
CA ALA A 123 -0.53 -0.28 -13.50
C ALA A 123 -1.21 0.46 -12.34
N LEU A 124 -0.89 0.11 -11.09
CA LEU A 124 -1.38 0.82 -9.90
C LEU A 124 -0.84 2.25 -9.82
N MET A 125 0.42 2.48 -10.17
CA MET A 125 1.02 3.82 -10.18
C MET A 125 0.41 4.74 -11.24
N ALA A 126 -0.24 4.21 -12.28
CA ALA A 126 -1.02 4.97 -13.25
C ALA A 126 -2.37 5.47 -12.70
N LEU A 127 -2.90 4.85 -11.64
CA LEU A 127 -4.18 5.21 -11.03
C LEU A 127 -4.00 6.43 -10.10
N LYS A 128 -4.30 7.61 -10.61
CA LYS A 128 -4.08 8.89 -9.89
C LYS A 128 -5.30 9.40 -9.12
N GLY A 129 -6.49 8.82 -9.38
CA GLY A 129 -7.74 9.37 -8.86
C GLY A 129 -8.12 10.71 -9.52
N PRO A 130 -9.19 11.37 -9.05
CA PRO A 130 -9.59 12.66 -9.57
C PRO A 130 -8.59 13.77 -9.24
N GLU A 131 -8.53 14.77 -10.10
CA GLU A 131 -7.70 15.95 -9.88
C GLU A 131 -8.04 16.64 -8.54
N GLY A 132 -7.03 17.11 -7.85
CA GLY A 132 -7.20 17.79 -6.56
C GLY A 132 -7.59 16.86 -5.40
N LEU A 133 -7.61 15.54 -5.58
CA LEU A 133 -7.85 14.60 -4.48
C LEU A 133 -6.77 14.75 -3.40
N ILE A 134 -5.52 14.85 -3.82
CA ILE A 134 -4.34 15.07 -2.97
C ILE A 134 -3.80 16.48 -3.20
N GLU A 135 -3.42 17.17 -2.13
CA GLU A 135 -2.82 18.50 -2.17
C GLU A 135 -1.30 18.38 -2.43
N THR A 136 -0.93 18.23 -3.69
CA THR A 136 0.47 18.05 -4.10
C THR A 136 1.31 19.31 -3.82
N GLY A 137 2.53 19.11 -3.30
CA GLY A 137 3.51 20.19 -3.02
C GLY A 137 3.14 21.08 -1.83
N LYS A 138 2.20 20.63 -0.98
CA LYS A 138 1.87 21.37 0.25
C LYS A 138 2.72 20.94 1.45
N TYR A 139 3.21 19.71 1.44
CA TYR A 139 4.17 19.26 2.44
C TYR A 139 5.58 19.78 2.10
N ASP A 140 6.22 20.41 3.07
CA ASP A 140 7.60 20.88 2.95
C ASP A 140 8.57 19.77 3.38
N ALA A 141 9.13 19.07 2.39
CA ALA A 141 10.04 17.95 2.62
C ALA A 141 11.40 18.35 3.23
N ASP A 142 11.80 19.61 3.07
CA ASP A 142 13.06 20.14 3.60
C ASP A 142 12.96 20.48 5.08
N LYS A 143 11.74 20.61 5.58
CA LYS A 143 11.48 20.94 6.97
C LYS A 143 11.49 19.68 7.85
N LYS A 144 12.51 19.54 8.68
CA LYS A 144 12.53 18.47 9.68
C LYS A 144 11.39 18.64 10.69
N PRO A 145 10.66 17.55 11.03
CA PRO A 145 9.64 17.61 12.06
C PRO A 145 10.26 17.99 13.40
N SER A 146 9.54 18.80 14.17
CA SER A 146 10.00 19.21 15.50
C SER A 146 10.04 18.01 16.47
N PRO A 147 10.84 18.06 17.55
CA PRO A 147 10.82 17.03 18.59
C PRO A 147 9.44 16.80 19.20
N MET A 148 8.55 17.81 19.12
CA MET A 148 7.17 17.71 19.58
C MET A 148 6.28 16.83 18.69
N ALA A 149 6.66 16.54 17.45
CA ALA A 149 5.84 15.79 16.50
C ALA A 149 5.43 14.40 17.03
N LYS A 150 6.35 13.70 17.69
CA LYS A 150 6.06 12.43 18.36
C LYS A 150 5.03 12.60 19.47
N MET A 151 5.11 13.66 20.27
CA MET A 151 4.16 13.94 21.34
C MET A 151 2.79 14.36 20.77
N LEU A 152 2.75 15.13 19.68
CA LEU A 152 1.52 15.40 18.93
C LEU A 152 0.83 14.10 18.55
N PHE A 153 1.57 13.16 17.94
CA PHE A 153 1.02 11.87 17.52
C PHE A 153 0.56 11.01 18.69
N THR A 154 1.42 10.83 19.72
CA THR A 154 1.19 9.83 20.77
C THR A 154 0.26 10.31 21.90
N LYS A 155 0.20 11.62 22.17
CA LYS A 155 -0.52 12.15 23.34
C LYS A 155 -1.52 13.25 23.02
N LEU A 156 -1.15 14.22 22.20
CA LEU A 156 -1.95 15.45 22.08
C LEU A 156 -3.08 15.34 21.05
N ARG A 157 -2.91 14.55 20.01
CA ARG A 157 -3.90 14.39 18.92
C ARG A 157 -4.58 13.02 18.89
N GLY A 158 -4.21 12.09 19.78
CA GLY A 158 -4.87 10.80 19.92
C GLY A 158 -4.62 9.80 18.78
N CYS A 159 -3.73 10.08 17.82
CA CYS A 159 -3.46 9.20 16.68
C CYS A 159 -3.04 7.78 17.10
N TYR A 160 -2.28 7.73 18.18
CA TYR A 160 -1.77 6.49 18.76
C TYR A 160 -2.86 5.55 19.31
N ALA A 161 -4.05 6.06 19.59
CA ALA A 161 -5.16 5.21 20.05
C ALA A 161 -5.65 4.23 18.97
N CYS A 162 -5.49 4.60 17.69
CA CYS A 162 -5.93 3.78 16.56
C CYS A 162 -4.76 3.20 15.76
N HIS A 163 -3.61 3.88 15.73
CA HIS A 163 -2.47 3.52 14.88
C HIS A 163 -1.28 2.99 15.68
N SER A 164 -0.76 1.83 15.28
CA SER A 164 0.51 1.33 15.79
C SER A 164 1.70 1.96 15.06
N ILE A 165 2.83 2.08 15.78
CA ILE A 165 4.11 2.57 15.26
C ILE A 165 5.24 1.54 15.47
N GLY A 166 4.87 0.26 15.57
CA GLY A 166 5.80 -0.85 15.77
C GLY A 166 6.07 -1.21 17.22
N GLY A 167 6.73 -2.35 17.41
CA GLY A 167 7.12 -2.84 18.73
C GLY A 167 5.94 -3.14 19.68
N GLY A 168 4.77 -3.52 19.15
CA GLY A 168 3.55 -3.79 19.93
C GLY A 168 2.94 -2.53 20.58
N LYS A 169 3.28 -1.35 20.07
CA LYS A 169 2.86 -0.06 20.62
C LYS A 169 1.85 0.61 19.72
N GLY A 170 0.73 1.07 20.29
CA GLY A 170 -0.37 1.78 19.60
C GLY A 170 -1.59 0.90 19.39
N GLY A 171 -2.65 1.50 18.83
CA GLY A 171 -3.91 0.83 18.57
C GLY A 171 -3.89 -0.07 17.34
N LEU A 172 -4.89 -0.96 17.26
CA LEU A 172 -5.01 -1.97 16.20
C LEU A 172 -6.16 -1.68 15.22
N SER A 173 -6.97 -0.64 15.49
CA SER A 173 -8.15 -0.32 14.67
C SER A 173 -7.84 0.49 13.41
N GLY A 174 -6.69 1.18 13.38
CA GLY A 174 -6.16 1.86 12.21
C GLY A 174 -5.05 1.05 11.51
N SER A 175 -4.59 1.54 10.37
CA SER A 175 -3.40 0.95 9.72
C SER A 175 -2.15 1.15 10.58
N SER A 176 -1.27 0.14 10.61
CA SER A 176 0.07 0.32 11.17
C SER A 176 0.82 1.41 10.39
N LEU A 177 1.49 2.28 11.13
CA LEU A 177 2.34 3.32 10.55
C LEU A 177 3.83 3.01 10.70
N GLU A 178 4.19 1.81 11.17
CA GLU A 178 5.58 1.40 11.38
C GLU A 178 6.47 1.58 10.14
N THR A 179 5.90 1.33 8.96
CA THR A 179 6.59 1.47 7.66
C THR A 179 5.93 2.54 6.78
N ALA A 180 5.24 3.51 7.37
CA ALA A 180 4.49 4.50 6.60
C ALA A 180 5.38 5.32 5.66
N GLY A 181 6.60 5.67 6.08
CA GLY A 181 7.55 6.42 5.27
C GLY A 181 8.15 5.64 4.10
N ASP A 182 8.14 4.30 4.15
CA ASP A 182 8.56 3.48 3.01
C ASP A 182 7.45 3.38 1.97
N ARG A 183 6.20 3.24 2.41
CA ARG A 183 5.07 2.90 1.55
C ARG A 183 4.24 4.07 1.04
N LEU A 184 4.19 5.20 1.76
CA LEU A 184 3.29 6.32 1.46
C LEU A 184 4.05 7.55 0.97
N GLN A 185 3.49 8.20 -0.04
CA GLN A 185 3.98 9.50 -0.49
C GLN A 185 3.65 10.58 0.56
N PRO A 186 4.56 11.51 0.86
CA PRO A 186 4.35 12.51 1.90
C PRO A 186 3.14 13.42 1.65
N ASP A 187 2.86 13.81 0.41
CA ASP A 187 1.68 14.61 0.06
C ASP A 187 0.37 13.85 0.32
N PHE A 188 0.38 12.53 0.15
CA PHE A 188 -0.76 11.70 0.56
C PHE A 188 -0.93 11.71 2.08
N ILE A 189 0.15 11.53 2.85
CA ILE A 189 0.11 11.57 4.32
C ILE A 189 -0.47 12.91 4.78
N TYR A 190 0.04 14.02 4.26
CA TYR A 190 -0.43 15.37 4.54
C TYR A 190 -1.93 15.53 4.26
N SER A 191 -2.36 15.19 3.05
CA SER A 191 -3.75 15.34 2.62
C SER A 191 -4.70 14.47 3.41
N TYR A 192 -4.28 13.23 3.74
CA TYR A 192 -5.11 12.29 4.49
C TYR A 192 -5.27 12.69 5.95
N ILE A 193 -4.25 13.25 6.60
CA ILE A 193 -4.36 13.80 7.96
C ILE A 193 -5.28 15.03 7.97
N LYS A 194 -5.16 15.89 6.97
CA LYS A 194 -5.92 17.13 6.85
C LYS A 194 -7.41 16.89 6.67
N ASP A 195 -7.77 15.97 5.76
CA ASP A 195 -9.16 15.66 5.45
C ASP A 195 -9.34 14.21 4.97
N PRO A 196 -9.39 13.23 5.90
CA PRO A 196 -9.49 11.83 5.52
C PRO A 196 -10.78 11.50 4.79
N GLN A 197 -11.92 12.16 5.11
CA GLN A 197 -13.20 11.93 4.47
C GLN A 197 -13.28 12.49 3.04
N LYS A 198 -12.41 13.41 2.65
CA LYS A 198 -12.28 13.84 1.26
C LYS A 198 -11.76 12.70 0.37
N ILE A 199 -10.85 11.89 0.90
CA ILE A 199 -10.17 10.83 0.16
C ILE A 199 -10.95 9.50 0.28
N ASP A 200 -11.39 9.17 1.48
CA ASP A 200 -12.12 7.93 1.79
C ASP A 200 -13.41 8.28 2.55
N LYS A 201 -14.49 8.51 1.80
CA LYS A 201 -15.77 8.92 2.38
C LYS A 201 -16.27 7.88 3.37
N GLY A 202 -16.72 8.37 4.53
CA GLY A 202 -17.25 7.51 5.59
C GLY A 202 -16.19 6.87 6.49
N ILE A 203 -14.89 7.05 6.18
CA ILE A 203 -13.85 6.56 7.09
C ILE A 203 -13.97 7.24 8.46
N TRP A 204 -13.80 6.48 9.52
CA TRP A 204 -13.88 7.01 10.89
C TRP A 204 -12.60 7.61 11.44
N MET A 205 -11.54 7.73 10.67
CA MET A 205 -10.44 8.59 11.04
C MET A 205 -10.97 10.02 11.14
N PRO A 206 -10.91 10.67 12.34
CA PRO A 206 -11.53 11.96 12.52
C PRO A 206 -10.82 13.06 11.77
N LYS A 207 -11.58 13.98 11.18
CA LYS A 207 -11.05 15.24 10.68
C LYS A 207 -10.78 16.16 11.88
N LEU A 208 -9.51 16.35 12.19
CA LEU A 208 -9.10 17.16 13.33
C LEU A 208 -8.91 18.61 12.92
N LYS A 209 -9.24 19.54 13.82
CA LYS A 209 -8.84 20.94 13.68
C LYS A 209 -7.38 21.07 14.12
N ILE A 210 -6.46 21.06 13.18
CA ILE A 210 -5.01 21.19 13.39
C ILE A 210 -4.45 22.41 12.67
N SER A 211 -3.42 23.01 13.25
CA SER A 211 -2.67 24.10 12.61
C SER A 211 -1.83 23.54 11.45
N GLU A 212 -1.50 24.40 10.47
CA GLU A 212 -0.59 24.00 9.39
C GLU A 212 0.75 23.50 9.93
N GLN A 213 1.29 24.14 10.97
CA GLN A 213 2.53 23.71 11.59
C GLN A 213 2.44 22.31 12.20
N ASP A 214 1.34 21.97 12.90
CA ASP A 214 1.12 20.64 13.46
C ASP A 214 0.96 19.62 12.34
N LEU A 215 0.26 19.98 11.27
CA LEU A 215 0.07 19.11 10.11
C LEU A 215 1.40 18.77 9.42
N GLN A 216 2.25 19.77 9.19
CA GLN A 216 3.61 19.58 8.67
C GLN A 216 4.44 18.68 9.61
N ASN A 217 4.41 18.93 10.91
CA ASN A 217 5.12 18.13 11.90
C ASN A 217 4.65 16.66 11.94
N LEU A 218 3.34 16.42 11.92
CA LEU A 218 2.77 15.07 11.91
C LEU A 218 3.11 14.32 10.61
N THR A 219 3.01 15.01 9.46
CA THR A 219 3.38 14.45 8.16
C THR A 219 4.85 14.03 8.16
N GLY A 220 5.75 14.93 8.57
CA GLY A 220 7.18 14.64 8.63
C GLY A 220 7.52 13.53 9.62
N TYR A 221 6.86 13.48 10.77
CA TYR A 221 7.03 12.40 11.73
C TYR A 221 6.64 11.05 11.15
N ILE A 222 5.48 10.96 10.49
CA ILE A 222 4.99 9.71 9.89
C ILE A 222 5.84 9.31 8.67
N ALA A 223 6.27 10.27 7.85
CA ALA A 223 7.14 10.00 6.71
C ALA A 223 8.54 9.48 7.09
N GLN A 224 8.96 9.66 8.34
CA GLN A 224 10.21 9.11 8.86
C GLN A 224 10.06 7.73 9.51
N LEU A 225 8.83 7.22 9.65
CA LEU A 225 8.58 5.86 10.16
C LEU A 225 8.89 4.85 9.06
N LYS A 226 10.07 4.29 9.10
CA LYS A 226 10.58 3.31 8.14
C LYS A 226 10.85 1.98 8.82
N GLY A 227 10.70 0.89 8.05
CA GLY A 227 11.15 -0.42 8.46
C GLY A 227 12.65 -0.41 8.78
N LYS A 228 13.09 -1.35 9.61
CA LYS A 228 14.52 -1.53 9.82
C LYS A 228 15.11 -2.09 8.52
N GLU A 229 16.12 -1.44 7.98
CA GLU A 229 16.92 -2.00 6.89
C GLU A 229 17.42 -3.38 7.29
N GLY A 230 17.13 -4.42 6.50
CA GLY A 230 17.69 -5.76 6.69
C GLY A 230 16.79 -6.79 7.42
N LYS A 231 15.45 -6.70 7.28
CA LYS A 231 14.56 -7.84 7.59
C LYS A 231 13.79 -8.27 6.37
#